data_47150acc30b7e793c52a32525e2758fe
#
_entry.id   47150acc30b7e793c52a32525e2758fe
#
_cell.length_a   1.000
_cell.length_b   1.000
_cell.length_c   1.000
_cell.angle_alpha   90.00
_cell.angle_beta   90.00
_cell.angle_gamma   90.00
#
_symmetry.space_group_name_H-M   'P 1'
#
loop_
_entity.id
_entity.type
_entity.pdbx_description
1 polymer ?
#
loop_
_entity_poly.entity_id
_entity_poly.type
_entity_poly.pdbx_seq_one_letter_code
_entity_poly.pdbx_strand_id
1 'polypeptide(L)'
;YDFTSDTCLQDFKDKGFNAKVRLKEQGKLPAIAIGLNDFAGTGIYSSEYIVGSYGINRTDFHFGIGFGLLNGSDLRFKNPLGYISDNFNERTTSTEALGGSFQPSRYFSGETASPFFGVSHALNNKLLLKAEYDSSVRPGLVPFRIPENDFSFGVDYLITDSFSIGVSYERGDYASFKFVYKNNPVKTYQKSEYTRGDRRRGDNKYTQLINNLEENGIGVKKLTENAGSIGLQLTQVIHPNLQVVEQIIAQSARDAGITKDIKKDIEIANLLAVSELDDAYRASAKTIYQRQSERKVNTHTRLQFRPFLASREEFFKGALIVENDTEFVLGRNLFFNRSEEHTSELQSPLD
;
A
#
# COMPACT_ATOMS: atom_id res chain seq x y z
N TYR A 1 24.10 7.26 19.98
CA TYR A 1 25.09 6.58 19.14
C TYR A 1 25.72 7.63 18.26
N ASP A 2 27.02 7.84 18.45
CA ASP A 2 27.80 8.73 17.63
C ASP A 2 28.25 7.96 16.38
N PHE A 3 27.63 8.24 15.24
CA PHE A 3 27.96 7.62 13.96
C PHE A 3 28.99 8.41 13.16
N THR A 4 29.64 9.39 13.79
CA THR A 4 30.72 10.16 13.19
C THR A 4 32.04 9.46 13.39
N SER A 5 32.30 8.36 12.68
CA SER A 5 33.69 7.95 12.45
C SER A 5 34.08 8.41 11.05
N ASP A 6 35.05 9.28 10.98
CA ASP A 6 35.62 9.94 9.78
C ASP A 6 36.17 8.98 8.68
N THR A 7 35.81 7.70 8.70
CA THR A 7 36.40 6.70 7.80
C THR A 7 35.40 5.88 7.00
N CYS A 8 34.09 6.06 7.16
CA CYS A 8 33.09 5.34 6.37
C CYS A 8 32.06 6.30 5.75
N LEU A 9 32.29 6.65 4.50
CA LEU A 9 31.26 7.21 3.58
C LEU A 9 30.14 6.20 3.25
N GLN A 10 29.74 5.38 4.20
CA GLN A 10 28.72 4.38 3.96
C GLN A 10 27.44 4.77 4.71
N ASP A 11 26.45 5.23 3.95
CA ASP A 11 25.12 5.49 4.47
C ASP A 11 24.57 4.26 5.19
N PHE A 12 23.81 4.51 6.26
CA PHE A 12 23.13 3.46 7.00
C PHE A 12 22.20 2.68 6.06
N LYS A 13 22.46 1.39 5.92
CA LYS A 13 21.64 0.48 5.10
C LYS A 13 20.85 -0.42 6.03
N ASP A 14 19.55 -0.28 6.00
CA ASP A 14 18.64 -1.19 6.71
C ASP A 14 18.01 -2.21 5.75
N LYS A 15 17.87 -3.44 6.23
CA LYS A 15 17.18 -4.52 5.54
C LYS A 15 16.05 -5.01 6.43
N GLY A 16 14.84 -4.73 6.02
CA GLY A 16 13.64 -5.14 6.74
C GLY A 16 12.86 -6.23 6.01
N PHE A 17 12.25 -7.11 6.76
CA PHE A 17 11.26 -8.04 6.26
C PHE A 17 9.91 -7.70 6.85
N ASN A 18 8.91 -7.62 6.01
CA ASN A 18 7.54 -7.33 6.42
C ASN A 18 6.64 -8.51 6.06
N ALA A 19 5.73 -8.85 6.94
CA ALA A 19 4.72 -9.88 6.70
C ALA A 19 3.34 -9.33 7.01
N LYS A 20 2.37 -9.59 6.13
CA LYS A 20 0.97 -9.23 6.33
C LYS A 20 0.06 -10.41 6.04
N VAL A 21 -0.80 -10.71 6.98
CA VAL A 21 -1.81 -11.76 6.84
C VAL A 21 -3.20 -11.12 6.88
N ARG A 22 -3.96 -11.31 5.82
CA ARG A 22 -5.36 -10.94 5.79
C ARG A 22 -6.19 -12.08 6.36
N LEU A 23 -6.78 -11.82 7.54
CA LEU A 23 -7.62 -12.80 8.25
C LEU A 23 -9.03 -12.86 7.67
N LYS A 24 -9.53 -11.72 7.19
CA LYS A 24 -10.90 -11.59 6.70
C LYS A 24 -10.95 -10.60 5.55
N GLU A 25 -11.69 -10.93 4.49
CA GLU A 25 -12.05 -9.98 3.43
C GLU A 25 -13.22 -9.10 3.86
N GLN A 26 -13.31 -7.91 3.28
CA GLN A 26 -14.44 -7.01 3.47
C GLN A 26 -15.74 -7.67 2.96
N GLY A 27 -16.78 -7.55 3.76
CA GLY A 27 -18.15 -7.89 3.42
C GLY A 27 -19.06 -6.90 4.11
N LYS A 28 -19.99 -7.37 4.94
CA LYS A 28 -20.77 -6.50 5.84
C LYS A 28 -19.93 -5.90 6.97
N LEU A 29 -18.80 -6.53 7.26
CA LEU A 29 -17.82 -6.10 8.26
C LEU A 29 -16.51 -5.74 7.55
N PRO A 30 -15.67 -4.91 8.18
CA PRO A 30 -14.35 -4.56 7.64
C PRO A 30 -13.50 -5.79 7.30
N ALA A 31 -12.62 -5.63 6.32
CA ALA A 31 -11.49 -6.53 6.16
C ALA A 31 -10.60 -6.41 7.38
N ILE A 32 -10.02 -7.52 7.85
CA ILE A 32 -9.13 -7.55 9.00
C ILE A 32 -7.80 -8.14 8.56
N ALA A 33 -6.71 -7.45 8.91
CA ALA A 33 -5.36 -7.94 8.66
C ALA A 33 -4.48 -7.74 9.91
N ILE A 34 -3.47 -8.58 10.00
CA ILE A 34 -2.37 -8.47 10.97
C ILE A 34 -1.09 -8.29 10.19
N GLY A 35 -0.23 -7.40 10.64
CA GLY A 35 1.06 -7.16 10.02
C GLY A 35 2.20 -7.11 11.02
N LEU A 36 3.38 -7.48 10.52
CA LEU A 36 4.66 -7.40 11.19
C LEU A 36 5.61 -6.63 10.26
N ASN A 37 6.15 -5.53 10.72
CA ASN A 37 7.16 -4.77 9.99
C ASN A 37 8.53 -4.99 10.63
N ASP A 38 9.54 -5.10 9.80
CA ASP A 38 10.93 -5.32 10.20
C ASP A 38 11.09 -6.47 11.20
N PHE A 39 10.39 -7.60 10.95
CA PHE A 39 10.31 -8.70 11.92
C PHE A 39 11.57 -9.59 11.94
N ALA A 40 12.39 -9.58 10.91
CA ALA A 40 13.62 -10.35 10.79
C ALA A 40 14.78 -9.50 10.22
N GLY A 41 14.65 -8.18 10.27
CA GLY A 41 15.68 -7.21 9.92
C GLY A 41 16.50 -6.81 11.14
N THR A 42 16.98 -5.56 11.13
CA THR A 42 17.70 -4.99 12.28
C THR A 42 16.80 -4.81 13.50
N GLY A 43 15.51 -4.76 13.31
CA GLY A 43 14.50 -4.54 14.34
C GLY A 43 14.42 -3.08 14.81
N ILE A 44 15.16 -2.17 14.18
CA ILE A 44 15.10 -0.73 14.47
C ILE A 44 13.70 -0.19 14.14
N TYR A 45 13.14 -0.64 13.02
CA TYR A 45 11.80 -0.23 12.55
C TYR A 45 10.71 -1.24 12.91
N SER A 46 10.97 -2.13 13.87
CA SER A 46 10.05 -3.18 14.27
C SER A 46 8.74 -2.63 14.81
N SER A 47 7.66 -3.02 14.17
CA SER A 47 6.32 -2.71 14.60
C SER A 47 5.34 -3.79 14.17
N GLU A 48 4.30 -3.95 14.94
CA GLU A 48 3.21 -4.87 14.66
C GLU A 48 1.88 -4.12 14.69
N TYR A 49 0.92 -4.62 13.93
CA TYR A 49 -0.40 -3.99 13.91
C TYR A 49 -1.52 -4.98 13.63
N ILE A 50 -2.69 -4.62 14.11
CA ILE A 50 -3.97 -5.20 13.70
C ILE A 50 -4.76 -4.07 13.07
N VAL A 51 -5.24 -4.28 11.83
CA VAL A 51 -5.95 -3.23 11.09
C VAL A 51 -7.26 -3.72 10.52
N GLY A 52 -8.30 -2.91 10.67
CA GLY A 52 -9.57 -3.00 9.97
C GLY A 52 -9.59 -2.03 8.80
N SER A 53 -10.08 -2.46 7.64
CA SER A 53 -10.21 -1.64 6.44
C SER A 53 -11.61 -1.78 5.87
N TYR A 54 -12.23 -0.65 5.54
CA TYR A 54 -13.59 -0.62 5.04
C TYR A 54 -13.75 0.42 3.93
N GLY A 55 -14.05 -0.04 2.72
CA GLY A 55 -14.27 0.82 1.55
C GLY A 55 -15.76 0.98 1.26
N ILE A 56 -16.22 2.21 1.10
CA ILE A 56 -17.59 2.56 0.68
C ILE A 56 -17.49 3.53 -0.49
N ASN A 57 -18.00 3.14 -1.64
CA ASN A 57 -17.94 3.96 -2.86
C ASN A 57 -16.51 4.39 -3.19
N ARG A 58 -16.20 5.69 -3.03
CA ARG A 58 -14.91 6.30 -3.31
C ARG A 58 -14.12 6.65 -2.04
N THR A 59 -14.53 6.10 -0.90
CA THR A 59 -13.91 6.39 0.41
C THR A 59 -13.42 5.10 1.03
N ASP A 60 -12.17 5.09 1.44
CA ASP A 60 -11.56 4.01 2.19
C ASP A 60 -11.24 4.48 3.60
N PHE A 61 -11.65 3.70 4.58
CA PHE A 61 -11.38 3.90 5.99
C PHE A 61 -10.45 2.80 6.48
N HIS A 62 -9.46 3.20 7.26
CA HIS A 62 -8.54 2.29 7.92
C HIS A 62 -8.47 2.68 9.40
N PHE A 63 -8.54 1.70 10.27
CA PHE A 63 -8.34 1.90 11.70
C PHE A 63 -7.63 0.69 12.28
N GLY A 64 -6.74 0.91 13.21
CA GLY A 64 -5.96 -0.17 13.76
C GLY A 64 -5.35 0.14 15.12
N ILE A 65 -4.67 -0.87 15.62
CA ILE A 65 -3.90 -0.82 16.85
C ILE A 65 -2.47 -1.19 16.50
N GLY A 66 -1.54 -0.35 16.88
CA GLY A 66 -0.11 -0.50 16.63
C GLY A 66 0.69 -0.76 17.89
N PHE A 67 1.75 -1.53 17.73
CA PHE A 67 2.72 -1.90 18.75
C PHE A 67 4.14 -1.55 18.27
N GLY A 68 5.11 -1.54 19.14
CA GLY A 68 6.48 -1.18 18.79
C GLY A 68 6.58 0.26 18.33
N LEU A 69 7.13 0.52 17.16
CA LEU A 69 7.23 1.87 16.63
C LEU A 69 5.90 2.53 16.28
N LEU A 70 4.83 1.76 16.15
CA LEU A 70 3.49 2.31 16.00
C LEU A 70 2.81 2.68 17.33
N ASN A 71 3.54 2.65 18.44
CA ASN A 71 3.03 2.96 19.78
C ASN A 71 3.58 4.29 20.32
N GLY A 72 3.49 5.36 19.53
CA GLY A 72 4.02 6.68 19.91
C GLY A 72 2.97 7.76 20.19
N SER A 73 1.69 7.47 19.99
CA SER A 73 0.61 8.43 20.18
C SER A 73 0.35 8.76 21.65
N ASP A 74 -0.14 9.98 21.92
CA ASP A 74 -0.66 10.36 23.22
C ASP A 74 -1.97 9.66 23.59
N LEU A 75 -2.67 9.08 22.59
CA LEU A 75 -3.89 8.27 22.78
C LEU A 75 -3.60 6.80 23.10
N ARG A 76 -2.38 6.46 23.50
CA ARG A 76 -2.04 5.09 23.87
C ARG A 76 -2.86 4.59 25.07
N PHE A 77 -3.16 3.31 25.03
CA PHE A 77 -3.92 2.61 26.05
C PHE A 77 -3.21 1.32 26.46
N LYS A 78 -3.64 0.72 27.56
CA LYS A 78 -3.04 -0.53 28.04
C LYS A 78 -3.17 -1.61 26.97
N ASN A 79 -2.07 -2.36 26.75
CA ASN A 79 -2.05 -3.43 25.77
C ASN A 79 -3.17 -4.45 26.01
N PRO A 80 -4.12 -4.61 25.07
CA PRO A 80 -5.26 -5.52 25.27
C PRO A 80 -4.83 -6.99 25.34
N LEU A 81 -3.69 -7.37 24.76
CA LEU A 81 -3.18 -8.73 24.82
C LEU A 81 -2.59 -9.07 26.18
N GLY A 82 -2.22 -8.07 26.98
CA GLY A 82 -1.81 -8.24 28.36
C GLY A 82 -2.90 -8.81 29.27
N TYR A 83 -4.18 -8.69 28.89
CA TYR A 83 -5.28 -9.37 29.59
C TYR A 83 -5.36 -10.88 29.28
N ILE A 84 -4.72 -11.33 28.19
CA ILE A 84 -4.67 -12.74 27.78
C ILE A 84 -3.48 -13.43 28.42
N SER A 85 -2.32 -12.76 28.44
CA SER A 85 -1.09 -13.27 29.04
C SER A 85 -0.16 -12.12 29.43
N ASP A 86 0.44 -12.23 30.62
CA ASP A 86 1.42 -11.27 31.13
C ASP A 86 2.67 -11.14 30.24
N ASN A 87 2.95 -12.15 29.44
CA ASN A 87 4.06 -12.13 28.48
C ASN A 87 3.94 -11.00 27.43
N PHE A 88 2.73 -10.47 27.22
CA PHE A 88 2.51 -9.33 26.33
C PHE A 88 2.71 -7.97 27.00
N ASN A 89 2.88 -7.90 28.32
CA ASN A 89 3.04 -6.64 29.03
C ASN A 89 4.45 -6.05 28.89
N GLU A 90 5.44 -6.87 28.57
CA GLU A 90 6.83 -6.45 28.46
C GLU A 90 7.36 -6.66 27.04
N ARG A 91 7.98 -5.61 26.46
CA ARG A 91 8.65 -5.72 25.15
C ARG A 91 10.13 -5.91 25.37
N THR A 92 10.66 -7.02 24.90
CA THR A 92 12.09 -7.29 24.93
C THR A 92 12.81 -6.30 24.00
N THR A 93 13.65 -5.44 24.54
CA THR A 93 14.54 -4.57 23.77
C THR A 93 15.87 -5.27 23.60
N SER A 94 16.15 -5.84 22.46
CA SER A 94 17.48 -6.39 22.17
C SER A 94 18.38 -5.25 21.70
N THR A 95 19.31 -4.83 22.54
CA THR A 95 20.37 -3.88 22.17
C THR A 95 21.60 -4.54 21.52
N GLU A 96 21.62 -5.85 21.37
CA GLU A 96 22.83 -6.59 20.95
C GLU A 96 22.75 -7.25 19.57
N ALA A 97 21.64 -7.14 18.85
CA ALA A 97 21.52 -7.80 17.55
C ALA A 97 22.01 -6.89 16.41
N LEU A 98 23.29 -6.91 16.16
CA LEU A 98 23.87 -6.57 14.87
C LEU A 98 23.43 -7.64 13.85
N GLY A 99 22.21 -7.50 13.31
CA GLY A 99 21.70 -8.31 12.21
C GLY A 99 20.67 -9.37 12.62
N GLY A 100 19.45 -9.16 12.18
CA GLY A 100 18.40 -10.10 11.90
C GLY A 100 18.13 -11.25 12.87
N SER A 101 17.62 -11.00 14.06
CA SER A 101 17.14 -12.07 14.93
C SER A 101 15.61 -12.16 14.95
N PHE A 102 15.09 -13.35 14.74
CA PHE A 102 13.66 -13.62 14.89
C PHE A 102 13.35 -13.87 16.37
N GLN A 103 12.65 -12.93 17.01
CA GLN A 103 12.27 -13.01 18.43
C GLN A 103 10.76 -12.92 18.59
N PRO A 104 10.03 -14.06 18.59
CA PRO A 104 8.57 -14.07 18.67
C PRO A 104 7.99 -13.40 19.92
N SER A 105 8.70 -13.42 21.04
CA SER A 105 8.28 -12.78 22.31
C SER A 105 8.21 -11.25 22.23
N ARG A 106 8.82 -10.66 21.20
CA ARG A 106 8.80 -9.22 20.97
C ARG A 106 7.51 -8.75 20.31
N TYR A 107 6.82 -9.63 19.57
CA TYR A 107 5.69 -9.21 18.75
C TYR A 107 4.44 -8.99 19.57
N PHE A 108 3.72 -7.90 19.26
CA PHE A 108 2.50 -7.46 19.93
C PHE A 108 2.65 -7.23 21.43
N SER A 109 3.88 -7.04 21.91
CA SER A 109 4.24 -6.88 23.30
C SER A 109 4.58 -5.42 23.62
N GLY A 110 4.52 -5.09 24.92
CA GLY A 110 4.69 -3.77 25.51
C GLY A 110 3.53 -3.41 26.43
N GLU A 111 3.77 -2.54 27.40
CA GLU A 111 2.77 -2.11 28.36
C GLU A 111 1.53 -1.47 27.70
N THR A 112 1.76 -0.75 26.61
CA THR A 112 0.72 0.02 25.90
C THR A 112 0.69 -0.32 24.41
N ALA A 113 -0.40 0.06 23.77
CA ALA A 113 -0.60 0.08 22.32
C ALA A 113 -1.24 1.41 21.92
N SER A 114 -1.06 1.84 20.68
CA SER A 114 -1.63 3.08 20.18
C SER A 114 -2.64 2.84 19.07
N PRO A 115 -3.72 3.62 19.01
CA PRO A 115 -4.61 3.60 17.86
C PRO A 115 -3.97 4.35 16.69
N PHE A 116 -4.29 3.94 15.48
CA PHE A 116 -4.04 4.70 14.27
C PHE A 116 -5.25 4.61 13.35
N PHE A 117 -5.48 5.63 12.55
CA PHE A 117 -6.56 5.61 11.59
C PHE A 117 -6.22 6.48 10.38
N GLY A 118 -6.87 6.18 9.26
CA GLY A 118 -6.73 6.91 8.03
C GLY A 118 -8.00 6.86 7.20
N VAL A 119 -8.20 7.90 6.42
CA VAL A 119 -9.25 7.97 5.41
C VAL A 119 -8.68 8.49 4.12
N SER A 120 -9.06 7.87 3.02
CA SER A 120 -8.82 8.39 1.69
C SER A 120 -10.12 8.51 0.91
N HIS A 121 -10.30 9.63 0.21
CA HIS A 121 -11.50 9.91 -0.57
C HIS A 121 -11.14 10.37 -1.98
N ALA A 122 -11.52 9.58 -2.97
CA ALA A 122 -11.38 9.99 -4.37
C ALA A 122 -12.54 10.90 -4.76
N LEU A 123 -12.31 12.23 -4.70
CA LEU A 123 -13.32 13.23 -5.06
C LEU A 123 -13.78 13.06 -6.51
N ASN A 124 -12.83 12.73 -7.39
CA ASN A 124 -13.07 12.33 -8.78
C ASN A 124 -11.94 11.39 -9.24
N ASN A 125 -11.88 11.07 -10.53
CA ASN A 125 -10.86 10.15 -11.07
C ASN A 125 -9.44 10.75 -11.12
N LYS A 126 -9.27 12.02 -10.75
CA LYS A 126 -7.99 12.71 -10.76
C LYS A 126 -7.54 13.24 -9.40
N LEU A 127 -8.47 13.40 -8.46
CA LEU A 127 -8.18 14.04 -7.18
C LEU A 127 -8.48 13.09 -6.02
N LEU A 128 -7.45 12.81 -5.24
CA LEU A 128 -7.49 11.98 -4.04
C LEU A 128 -7.15 12.85 -2.82
N LEU A 129 -8.02 12.85 -1.84
CA LEU A 129 -7.82 13.46 -0.53
C LEU A 129 -7.45 12.39 0.48
N LYS A 130 -6.55 12.71 1.39
CA LYS A 130 -6.10 11.81 2.45
C LYS A 130 -6.04 12.56 3.77
N ALA A 131 -6.42 11.87 4.83
CA ALA A 131 -6.17 12.30 6.19
C ALA A 131 -5.82 11.08 7.03
N GLU A 132 -4.86 11.22 7.92
CA GLU A 132 -4.43 10.14 8.79
C GLU A 132 -4.06 10.65 10.18
N TYR A 133 -4.24 9.79 11.14
CA TYR A 133 -3.71 9.89 12.48
C TYR A 133 -2.62 8.83 12.61
N ASP A 134 -1.37 9.29 12.63
CA ASP A 134 -0.18 8.45 12.63
C ASP A 134 0.42 8.38 14.02
N SER A 135 0.35 7.21 14.62
CA SER A 135 0.89 6.94 15.96
C SER A 135 2.35 6.49 15.95
N SER A 136 3.06 6.59 14.81
CA SER A 136 4.42 6.09 14.70
C SER A 136 5.44 6.97 15.43
N VAL A 137 6.42 6.33 16.04
CA VAL A 137 7.66 6.97 16.49
C VAL A 137 8.68 6.85 15.36
N ARG A 138 9.43 7.92 15.08
CA ARG A 138 10.50 7.89 14.08
C ARG A 138 11.85 7.79 14.80
N PRO A 139 12.49 6.62 14.84
CA PRO A 139 13.84 6.49 15.36
C PRO A 139 14.86 7.01 14.36
N GLY A 140 15.95 7.54 14.81
CA GLY A 140 17.17 7.56 14.02
C GLY A 140 17.69 8.88 13.49
N LEU A 141 17.09 10.04 13.81
CA LEU A 141 17.77 11.34 13.58
C LEU A 141 17.99 12.03 14.92
N VAL A 142 19.24 12.31 15.21
CA VAL A 142 19.63 13.08 16.41
C VAL A 142 19.76 14.55 15.99
N PRO A 143 19.10 15.50 16.68
CA PRO A 143 18.18 15.27 17.80
C PRO A 143 16.82 14.70 17.36
N PHE A 144 16.31 13.78 18.15
CA PHE A 144 15.01 13.18 17.95
C PHE A 144 13.93 14.25 18.00
N ARG A 145 13.30 14.52 16.87
CA ARG A 145 12.22 15.51 16.82
C ARG A 145 10.88 14.82 17.05
N ILE A 146 10.24 15.20 18.13
CA ILE A 146 8.87 14.77 18.40
C ILE A 146 7.96 15.63 17.51
N PRO A 147 7.08 15.02 16.72
CA PRO A 147 6.11 15.77 15.93
C PRO A 147 5.21 16.65 16.79
N GLU A 148 4.76 17.78 16.27
CA GLU A 148 3.86 18.68 16.99
C GLU A 148 2.49 18.04 17.24
N ASN A 149 2.04 17.18 16.34
CA ASN A 149 0.81 16.40 16.46
C ASN A 149 0.88 15.13 15.64
N ASP A 150 -0.15 14.28 15.74
CA ASP A 150 -0.21 12.98 15.05
C ASP A 150 -1.04 13.04 13.75
N PHE A 151 -1.54 14.20 13.34
CA PHE A 151 -2.38 14.33 12.15
C PHE A 151 -1.58 14.73 10.91
N SER A 152 -1.89 14.04 9.81
CA SER A 152 -1.37 14.35 8.48
C SER A 152 -2.51 14.49 7.48
N PHE A 153 -2.33 15.40 6.52
CA PHE A 153 -3.29 15.63 5.44
C PHE A 153 -2.57 15.65 4.11
N GLY A 154 -3.18 15.07 3.10
CA GLY A 154 -2.58 15.03 1.77
C GLY A 154 -3.58 15.14 0.65
N VAL A 155 -3.11 15.66 -0.47
CA VAL A 155 -3.86 15.77 -1.72
C VAL A 155 -2.98 15.27 -2.85
N ASP A 156 -3.45 14.28 -3.59
CA ASP A 156 -2.79 13.80 -4.81
C ASP A 156 -3.65 14.17 -6.03
N TYR A 157 -3.02 14.72 -7.05
CA TYR A 157 -3.67 15.11 -8.30
C TYR A 157 -3.01 14.43 -9.50
N LEU A 158 -3.81 13.72 -10.29
CA LEU A 158 -3.40 13.06 -11.52
C LEU A 158 -3.47 14.05 -12.68
N ILE A 159 -2.33 14.59 -13.09
CA ILE A 159 -2.23 15.54 -14.22
C ILE A 159 -2.49 14.81 -15.54
N THR A 160 -1.77 13.68 -15.73
CA THR A 160 -1.94 12.76 -16.85
C THR A 160 -1.96 11.33 -16.31
N ASP A 161 -2.30 10.36 -17.14
CA ASP A 161 -2.32 8.94 -16.73
C ASP A 161 -0.94 8.42 -16.26
N SER A 162 0.13 9.11 -16.65
CA SER A 162 1.50 8.77 -16.29
C SER A 162 2.14 9.72 -15.28
N PHE A 163 1.53 10.87 -15.00
CA PHE A 163 2.12 11.90 -14.15
C PHE A 163 1.15 12.42 -13.11
N SER A 164 1.54 12.35 -11.86
CA SER A 164 0.80 12.89 -10.73
C SER A 164 1.67 13.75 -9.83
N ILE A 165 1.04 14.69 -9.17
CA ILE A 165 1.63 15.51 -8.13
C ILE A 165 0.86 15.30 -6.83
N GLY A 166 1.53 15.50 -5.71
CA GLY A 166 0.93 15.45 -4.40
C GLY A 166 1.52 16.51 -3.50
N VAL A 167 0.70 17.00 -2.59
CA VAL A 167 1.10 17.89 -1.50
C VAL A 167 0.60 17.28 -0.22
N SER A 168 1.42 17.26 0.81
CA SER A 168 1.00 16.84 2.14
C SER A 168 1.53 17.78 3.21
N TYR A 169 0.78 17.84 4.31
CA TYR A 169 1.18 18.46 5.55
C TYR A 169 1.21 17.34 6.59
N GLU A 170 2.37 17.09 7.16
CA GLU A 170 2.63 15.91 7.94
C GLU A 170 2.93 16.29 9.39
N ARG A 171 2.09 15.84 10.30
CA ARG A 171 2.27 15.84 11.76
C ARG A 171 2.63 17.19 12.38
N GLY A 172 2.18 18.29 11.78
CA GLY A 172 2.47 19.64 12.26
C GLY A 172 3.83 20.22 11.85
N ASP A 173 4.76 19.38 11.38
CA ASP A 173 6.15 19.75 11.20
C ASP A 173 6.57 19.95 9.74
N TYR A 174 5.98 19.19 8.81
CA TYR A 174 6.49 19.11 7.44
C TYR A 174 5.41 19.38 6.42
N ALA A 175 5.76 20.17 5.42
CA ALA A 175 5.03 20.22 4.15
C ALA A 175 5.84 19.48 3.10
N SER A 176 5.23 18.48 2.46
CA SER A 176 5.88 17.66 1.44
C SER A 176 5.28 17.93 0.08
N PHE A 177 6.11 17.96 -0.93
CA PHE A 177 5.69 17.96 -2.32
C PHE A 177 6.18 16.69 -3.00
N LYS A 178 5.29 15.98 -3.67
CA LYS A 178 5.56 14.72 -4.35
C LYS A 178 5.20 14.83 -5.82
N PHE A 179 6.03 14.33 -6.68
CA PHE A 179 5.64 14.02 -8.05
C PHE A 179 5.96 12.56 -8.37
N VAL A 180 5.11 11.94 -9.17
CA VAL A 180 5.30 10.55 -9.60
C VAL A 180 5.13 10.49 -11.10
N TYR A 181 6.16 10.03 -11.77
CA TYR A 181 6.11 9.69 -13.18
C TYR A 181 6.22 8.19 -13.36
N LYS A 182 5.25 7.59 -14.03
CA LYS A 182 5.21 6.16 -14.31
C LYS A 182 5.41 5.93 -15.79
N ASN A 183 6.42 5.17 -16.12
CA ASN A 183 6.67 4.71 -17.46
C ASN A 183 7.06 3.23 -17.41
N ASN A 184 6.53 2.47 -18.35
CA ASN A 184 6.98 1.09 -18.54
C ASN A 184 7.95 1.06 -19.73
N PRO A 185 9.27 1.00 -19.50
CA PRO A 185 10.26 1.05 -20.56
C PRO A 185 10.22 -0.17 -21.50
N VAL A 186 9.62 -1.27 -21.05
CA VAL A 186 9.48 -2.52 -21.84
C VAL A 186 8.24 -2.49 -22.72
N LYS A 187 7.23 -1.73 -22.32
CA LYS A 187 5.98 -1.55 -23.07
C LYS A 187 5.70 -0.07 -23.21
N THR A 188 6.24 0.55 -24.25
CA THR A 188 5.77 1.85 -24.71
C THR A 188 4.25 1.75 -24.90
N TYR A 189 3.51 2.67 -24.24
CA TYR A 189 2.07 2.76 -24.44
C TYR A 189 1.82 3.04 -25.93
N GLN A 190 1.53 2.01 -26.67
CA GLN A 190 0.84 2.13 -27.93
C GLN A 190 -0.65 2.03 -27.60
N LYS A 191 -1.43 2.98 -28.10
CA LYS A 191 -2.89 2.87 -28.09
C LYS A 191 -3.22 1.54 -28.77
N SER A 192 -3.35 0.48 -27.98
CA SER A 192 -3.59 -0.85 -28.53
C SER A 192 -5.01 -0.85 -29.05
N GLU A 193 -5.17 -1.20 -30.29
CA GLU A 193 -6.46 -1.60 -30.80
C GLU A 193 -6.95 -2.77 -29.94
N TYR A 194 -8.24 -2.70 -29.57
CA TYR A 194 -8.86 -3.77 -28.83
C TYR A 194 -8.72 -5.09 -29.58
N THR A 195 -8.22 -6.12 -28.90
CA THR A 195 -8.06 -7.47 -29.46
C THR A 195 -9.05 -8.41 -28.77
N ARG A 196 -9.83 -9.10 -29.55
CA ARG A 196 -10.73 -10.12 -29.04
C ARG A 196 -9.94 -11.35 -28.64
N GLY A 197 -10.12 -11.82 -27.41
CA GLY A 197 -9.47 -13.02 -26.89
C GLY A 197 -9.98 -14.29 -27.62
N ASP A 198 -9.12 -15.28 -27.70
CA ASP A 198 -9.42 -16.56 -28.32
C ASP A 198 -10.61 -17.25 -27.63
N ARG A 199 -11.56 -17.72 -28.43
CA ARG A 199 -12.69 -18.51 -27.94
C ARG A 199 -12.38 -19.99 -28.12
N ARG A 200 -12.26 -20.70 -27.00
CA ARG A 200 -12.09 -22.16 -27.02
C ARG A 200 -13.42 -22.87 -27.00
N ARG A 201 -13.46 -24.07 -27.57
CA ARG A 201 -14.68 -24.91 -27.55
C ARG A 201 -15.03 -25.27 -26.10
N GLY A 202 -16.20 -24.84 -25.65
CA GLY A 202 -16.67 -25.03 -24.26
C GLY A 202 -16.58 -23.79 -23.38
N ASP A 203 -16.00 -22.69 -23.86
CA ASP A 203 -15.97 -21.43 -23.11
C ASP A 203 -17.37 -20.87 -22.93
N ASN A 204 -17.68 -20.51 -21.69
CA ASN A 204 -18.91 -19.77 -21.38
C ASN A 204 -18.66 -18.27 -21.50
N LYS A 205 -19.74 -17.47 -21.39
CA LYS A 205 -19.66 -16.01 -21.51
C LYS A 205 -18.69 -15.34 -20.52
N TYR A 206 -18.52 -15.92 -19.32
CA TYR A 206 -17.63 -15.37 -18.30
C TYR A 206 -16.16 -15.69 -18.63
N THR A 207 -15.88 -16.91 -19.09
CA THR A 207 -14.54 -17.28 -19.57
C THR A 207 -14.14 -16.41 -20.75
N GLN A 208 -15.07 -16.17 -21.69
CA GLN A 208 -14.80 -15.28 -22.82
C GLN A 208 -14.55 -13.84 -22.38
N LEU A 209 -15.29 -13.33 -21.39
CA LEU A 209 -15.03 -12.01 -20.83
C LEU A 209 -13.61 -11.92 -20.23
N ILE A 210 -13.23 -12.92 -19.44
CA ILE A 210 -11.90 -12.97 -18.82
C ILE A 210 -10.81 -13.02 -19.90
N ASN A 211 -10.93 -13.90 -20.88
CA ASN A 211 -9.99 -14.02 -22.00
C ASN A 211 -9.86 -12.70 -22.78
N ASN A 212 -10.98 -12.03 -23.06
CA ASN A 212 -10.97 -10.73 -23.73
C ASN A 212 -10.24 -9.67 -22.90
N LEU A 213 -10.44 -9.63 -21.58
CA LEU A 213 -9.79 -8.69 -20.68
C LEU A 213 -8.28 -8.97 -20.55
N GLU A 214 -7.89 -10.23 -20.38
CA GLU A 214 -6.49 -10.63 -20.24
C GLU A 214 -5.69 -10.39 -21.53
N GLU A 215 -6.29 -10.64 -22.71
CA GLU A 215 -5.65 -10.34 -24.01
C GLU A 215 -5.38 -8.84 -24.17
N ASN A 216 -6.24 -8.00 -23.59
CA ASN A 216 -6.05 -6.56 -23.61
C ASN A 216 -5.30 -6.04 -22.37
N GLY A 217 -4.59 -6.89 -21.63
CA GLY A 217 -3.73 -6.50 -20.53
C GLY A 217 -4.47 -6.11 -19.25
N ILE A 218 -5.71 -6.57 -19.09
CA ILE A 218 -6.49 -6.38 -17.87
C ILE A 218 -6.66 -7.72 -17.17
N GLY A 219 -5.93 -7.93 -16.08
CA GLY A 219 -6.02 -9.15 -15.28
C GLY A 219 -7.25 -9.15 -14.36
N VAL A 220 -7.96 -10.28 -14.31
CA VAL A 220 -9.14 -10.47 -13.46
C VAL A 220 -8.77 -11.31 -12.24
N LYS A 221 -8.91 -10.73 -11.04
CA LYS A 221 -8.72 -11.41 -9.76
C LYS A 221 -9.95 -12.20 -9.36
N LYS A 222 -11.11 -11.58 -9.48
CA LYS A 222 -12.38 -12.18 -9.08
C LYS A 222 -13.49 -11.65 -9.97
N LEU A 223 -14.38 -12.55 -10.37
CA LEU A 223 -15.61 -12.23 -11.04
C LEU A 223 -16.77 -12.73 -10.20
N THR A 224 -17.68 -11.86 -9.90
CA THR A 224 -18.89 -12.12 -9.12
C THR A 224 -20.12 -11.71 -9.91
N GLU A 225 -21.27 -12.26 -9.58
CA GLU A 225 -22.54 -11.96 -10.25
C GLU A 225 -23.67 -11.90 -9.24
N ASN A 226 -24.55 -10.92 -9.40
CA ASN A 226 -25.86 -10.90 -8.79
C ASN A 226 -26.98 -10.82 -9.83
N ALA A 227 -28.24 -10.59 -9.42
CA ALA A 227 -29.37 -10.55 -10.33
C ALA A 227 -29.24 -9.49 -11.44
N GLY A 228 -28.67 -8.30 -11.13
CA GLY A 228 -28.61 -7.14 -12.03
C GLY A 228 -27.24 -6.82 -12.60
N SER A 229 -26.16 -7.25 -11.97
CA SER A 229 -24.81 -6.79 -12.33
C SER A 229 -23.75 -7.87 -12.16
N ILE A 230 -22.60 -7.61 -12.79
CA ILE A 230 -21.36 -8.40 -12.68
C ILE A 230 -20.32 -7.54 -12.02
N GLY A 231 -19.65 -8.08 -10.99
CA GLY A 231 -18.53 -7.43 -10.32
C GLY A 231 -17.20 -7.97 -10.80
N LEU A 232 -16.31 -7.06 -11.18
CA LEU A 232 -14.94 -7.35 -11.59
C LEU A 232 -13.96 -6.76 -10.59
N GLN A 233 -13.18 -7.60 -9.93
CA GLN A 233 -11.98 -7.17 -9.22
C GLN A 233 -10.78 -7.37 -10.13
N LEU A 234 -10.09 -6.28 -10.47
CA LEU A 234 -8.97 -6.28 -11.39
C LEU A 234 -7.64 -6.30 -10.62
N THR A 235 -6.68 -7.08 -11.09
CA THR A 235 -5.37 -7.23 -10.42
C THR A 235 -4.25 -6.55 -11.15
N GLN A 236 -4.36 -6.42 -12.46
CA GLN A 236 -3.31 -5.93 -13.32
C GLN A 236 -3.97 -5.16 -14.45
N VAL A 237 -3.65 -3.88 -14.55
CA VAL A 237 -4.13 -3.02 -15.61
C VAL A 237 -2.92 -2.35 -16.22
N ILE A 238 -2.60 -2.72 -17.47
CA ILE A 238 -1.45 -2.15 -18.19
C ILE A 238 -1.75 -0.77 -18.77
N HIS A 239 -3.04 -0.42 -18.89
CA HIS A 239 -3.46 0.86 -19.42
C HIS A 239 -3.49 1.91 -18.32
N PRO A 240 -2.74 3.01 -18.44
CA PRO A 240 -2.74 4.08 -17.46
C PRO A 240 -4.02 4.93 -17.51
N ASN A 241 -4.76 4.90 -18.63
CA ASN A 241 -5.96 5.71 -18.84
C ASN A 241 -7.23 4.94 -18.47
N LEU A 242 -7.94 5.44 -17.45
CA LEU A 242 -9.17 4.82 -16.98
C LEU A 242 -10.26 4.74 -18.07
N GLN A 243 -10.38 5.74 -18.94
CA GLN A 243 -11.37 5.72 -20.02
C GLN A 243 -11.08 4.59 -21.02
N VAL A 244 -9.80 4.32 -21.31
CA VAL A 244 -9.40 3.20 -22.16
C VAL A 244 -9.76 1.87 -21.49
N VAL A 245 -9.49 1.74 -20.19
CA VAL A 245 -9.86 0.55 -19.41
C VAL A 245 -11.36 0.32 -19.45
N GLU A 246 -12.16 1.36 -19.24
CA GLU A 246 -13.63 1.29 -19.30
C GLU A 246 -14.13 0.89 -20.69
N GLN A 247 -13.54 1.44 -21.75
CA GLN A 247 -13.87 1.06 -23.13
C GLN A 247 -13.54 -0.41 -23.40
N ILE A 248 -12.38 -0.91 -22.95
CA ILE A 248 -11.97 -2.30 -23.09
C ILE A 248 -12.95 -3.21 -22.33
N ILE A 249 -13.30 -2.88 -21.08
CA ILE A 249 -14.26 -3.65 -20.28
C ILE A 249 -15.60 -3.72 -20.98
N ALA A 250 -16.11 -2.57 -21.45
CA ALA A 250 -17.40 -2.50 -22.13
C ALA A 250 -17.38 -3.29 -23.46
N GLN A 251 -16.29 -3.21 -24.23
CA GLN A 251 -16.17 -3.98 -25.47
C GLN A 251 -16.03 -5.48 -25.19
N SER A 252 -15.20 -5.86 -24.19
CA SER A 252 -15.02 -7.25 -23.78
C SER A 252 -16.34 -7.89 -23.35
N ALA A 253 -17.18 -7.14 -22.63
CA ALA A 253 -18.49 -7.59 -22.20
C ALA A 253 -19.46 -7.79 -23.38
N ARG A 254 -19.51 -6.83 -24.28
CA ARG A 254 -20.33 -6.95 -25.51
C ARG A 254 -19.95 -8.20 -26.33
N ASP A 255 -18.64 -8.40 -26.54
CA ASP A 255 -18.15 -9.54 -27.32
C ASP A 255 -18.37 -10.88 -26.62
N ALA A 256 -18.44 -10.89 -25.31
CA ALA A 256 -18.78 -12.05 -24.50
C ALA A 256 -20.30 -12.30 -24.41
N GLY A 257 -21.14 -11.40 -24.93
CA GLY A 257 -22.60 -11.50 -24.86
C GLY A 257 -23.15 -11.22 -23.45
N ILE A 258 -22.48 -10.34 -22.70
CA ILE A 258 -22.90 -9.92 -21.37
C ILE A 258 -23.69 -8.63 -21.49
N THR A 259 -24.93 -8.66 -21.00
CA THR A 259 -25.88 -7.53 -21.02
C THR A 259 -26.09 -6.90 -19.66
N LYS A 260 -25.59 -7.54 -18.60
CA LYS A 260 -25.68 -7.02 -17.23
C LYS A 260 -24.74 -5.84 -17.04
N ASP A 261 -25.12 -4.95 -16.13
CA ASP A 261 -24.25 -3.86 -15.69
C ASP A 261 -22.94 -4.39 -15.08
N ILE A 262 -21.83 -3.69 -15.32
CA ILE A 262 -20.51 -4.09 -14.82
C ILE A 262 -20.05 -3.11 -13.77
N LYS A 263 -19.94 -3.60 -12.55
CA LYS A 263 -19.31 -2.91 -11.44
C LYS A 263 -17.85 -3.37 -11.31
N LYS A 264 -16.94 -2.45 -11.01
CA LYS A 264 -15.50 -2.74 -11.00
C LYS A 264 -14.81 -2.22 -9.77
N ASP A 265 -13.81 -2.96 -9.30
CA ASP A 265 -12.77 -2.51 -8.37
C ASP A 265 -11.46 -2.42 -9.17
N ILE A 266 -10.94 -1.20 -9.33
CA ILE A 266 -9.70 -0.93 -10.08
C ILE A 266 -8.74 -0.16 -9.20
N GLU A 267 -7.55 -0.68 -9.04
CA GLU A 267 -6.42 0.05 -8.47
C GLU A 267 -5.51 0.53 -9.60
N ILE A 268 -5.48 1.84 -9.82
CA ILE A 268 -4.62 2.47 -10.82
C ILE A 268 -3.44 3.10 -10.09
N ALA A 269 -2.28 2.54 -10.33
CA ALA A 269 -1.02 3.17 -9.98
C ALA A 269 -0.83 3.44 -8.47
N ASN A 270 -1.50 2.71 -7.58
CA ASN A 270 -1.51 2.92 -6.11
C ASN A 270 -1.94 4.35 -5.68
N LEU A 271 -2.56 5.10 -6.57
CA LEU A 271 -2.97 6.48 -6.32
C LEU A 271 -4.48 6.63 -6.18
N LEU A 272 -5.25 5.86 -6.94
CA LEU A 272 -6.71 5.92 -6.94
C LEU A 272 -7.26 4.50 -6.99
N ALA A 273 -7.99 4.12 -5.95
CA ALA A 273 -8.84 2.93 -6.02
C ALA A 273 -10.21 3.36 -6.52
N VAL A 274 -10.68 2.77 -7.61
CA VAL A 274 -12.08 2.88 -8.01
C VAL A 274 -12.79 1.66 -7.47
N SER A 275 -13.65 1.82 -6.47
CA SER A 275 -14.46 0.74 -5.91
C SER A 275 -15.93 1.03 -6.18
N GLU A 276 -16.52 0.24 -7.06
CA GLU A 276 -17.95 0.26 -7.35
C GLU A 276 -18.69 -0.93 -6.72
N LEU A 277 -17.95 -1.86 -6.09
CA LEU A 277 -18.50 -3.04 -5.43
C LEU A 277 -18.84 -2.70 -3.98
N ASP A 278 -20.01 -2.10 -3.78
CA ASP A 278 -20.55 -1.78 -2.46
C ASP A 278 -20.93 -3.03 -1.64
N ASP A 279 -21.19 -2.85 -0.36
CA ASP A 279 -21.52 -3.95 0.54
C ASP A 279 -22.85 -4.63 0.19
N ALA A 280 -23.80 -3.89 -0.34
CA ALA A 280 -25.09 -4.44 -0.79
C ALA A 280 -24.86 -5.40 -1.97
N TYR A 281 -23.99 -5.00 -2.91
CA TYR A 281 -23.58 -5.89 -4.00
C TYR A 281 -22.87 -7.13 -3.47
N ARG A 282 -21.83 -6.93 -2.63
CA ARG A 282 -21.00 -8.03 -2.11
C ARG A 282 -21.82 -9.06 -1.30
N ALA A 283 -22.84 -8.60 -0.57
CA ALA A 283 -23.71 -9.46 0.21
C ALA A 283 -24.63 -10.33 -0.66
N SER A 284 -24.98 -9.88 -1.86
CA SER A 284 -25.92 -10.55 -2.79
C SER A 284 -25.23 -11.33 -3.90
N ALA A 285 -23.94 -11.08 -4.13
CA ALA A 285 -23.24 -11.61 -5.29
C ALA A 285 -22.63 -13.00 -5.04
N LYS A 286 -22.79 -13.87 -6.05
CA LYS A 286 -22.15 -15.19 -6.10
C LYS A 286 -20.83 -15.11 -6.83
N THR A 287 -19.80 -15.74 -6.31
CA THR A 287 -18.51 -15.86 -6.98
C THR A 287 -18.61 -16.84 -8.15
N ILE A 288 -18.32 -16.36 -9.35
CA ILE A 288 -18.28 -17.16 -10.58
C ILE A 288 -16.87 -17.62 -10.90
N TYR A 289 -15.90 -16.72 -10.73
CA TYR A 289 -14.49 -17.00 -10.97
C TYR A 289 -13.65 -16.33 -9.90
N GLN A 290 -12.62 -17.00 -9.47
CA GLN A 290 -11.60 -16.46 -8.61
C GLN A 290 -10.27 -17.06 -9.03
N ARG A 291 -9.34 -16.19 -9.44
CA ARG A 291 -7.99 -16.61 -9.76
C ARG A 291 -7.36 -17.21 -8.50
N GLN A 292 -6.87 -18.44 -8.61
CA GLN A 292 -6.04 -18.99 -7.55
C GLN A 292 -4.76 -18.17 -7.53
N SER A 293 -4.39 -17.69 -6.35
CA SER A 293 -3.12 -16.99 -6.17
C SER A 293 -1.99 -17.96 -6.46
N GLU A 294 -1.41 -17.88 -7.64
CA GLU A 294 -0.11 -18.47 -7.89
C GLU A 294 0.91 -17.74 -7.03
N ARG A 295 1.91 -18.45 -6.52
CA ARG A 295 3.06 -17.84 -5.85
C ARG A 295 3.69 -16.85 -6.82
N LYS A 296 3.49 -15.56 -6.57
CA LYS A 296 4.07 -14.50 -7.41
C LYS A 296 5.05 -13.70 -6.58
N VAL A 297 6.16 -13.41 -7.23
CA VAL A 297 7.15 -12.46 -6.73
C VAL A 297 6.95 -11.20 -7.55
N ASN A 298 6.55 -10.11 -6.89
CA ASN A 298 6.44 -8.80 -7.52
C ASN A 298 7.56 -7.93 -6.97
N THR A 299 8.40 -7.40 -7.83
CA THR A 299 9.45 -6.47 -7.43
C THR A 299 9.13 -5.09 -7.98
N HIS A 300 9.10 -4.09 -7.09
CA HIS A 300 8.90 -2.70 -7.43
C HIS A 300 10.10 -1.89 -6.98
N THR A 301 10.72 -1.20 -7.92
CA THR A 301 11.77 -0.23 -7.61
C THR A 301 11.18 1.16 -7.70
N ARG A 302 11.30 1.94 -6.64
CA ARG A 302 10.90 3.34 -6.58
C ARG A 302 12.12 4.21 -6.43
N LEU A 303 12.15 5.28 -7.21
CA LEU A 303 13.08 6.37 -7.04
C LEU A 303 12.32 7.54 -6.45
N GLN A 304 12.71 7.99 -5.26
CA GLN A 304 12.12 9.14 -4.62
C GLN A 304 13.19 10.21 -4.45
N PHE A 305 12.85 11.43 -4.81
CA PHE A 305 13.64 12.59 -4.48
C PHE A 305 12.89 13.38 -3.41
N ARG A 306 13.52 13.57 -2.25
CA ARG A 306 12.96 14.35 -1.14
C ARG A 306 13.78 15.63 -0.98
N PRO A 307 13.33 16.77 -1.52
CA PRO A 307 13.93 18.04 -1.24
C PRO A 307 13.53 18.51 0.17
N PHE A 308 14.48 18.93 0.95
CA PHE A 308 14.24 19.64 2.20
C PHE A 308 14.55 21.12 1.97
N LEU A 309 13.53 21.96 2.08
CA LEU A 309 13.64 23.39 1.94
C LEU A 309 13.67 24.02 3.33
N ALA A 310 14.65 24.89 3.56
CA ALA A 310 14.75 25.71 4.77
C ALA A 310 15.01 24.96 6.09
N SER A 311 16.12 24.23 6.20
CA SER A 311 16.69 24.02 7.53
C SER A 311 17.46 25.30 7.94
N ARG A 312 17.59 25.56 9.25
CA ARG A 312 18.30 26.74 9.77
C ARG A 312 19.78 26.75 9.39
N GLU A 313 20.34 25.64 9.02
CA GLU A 313 21.77 25.41 8.75
C GLU A 313 22.06 25.27 7.24
N GLU A 314 21.10 24.80 6.44
CA GLU A 314 21.29 24.61 5.00
C GLU A 314 20.02 25.01 4.24
N PHE A 315 20.17 25.86 3.21
CA PHE A 315 19.04 26.38 2.43
C PHE A 315 18.38 25.29 1.57
N PHE A 316 19.15 24.30 1.11
CA PHE A 316 18.64 23.19 0.31
C PHE A 316 19.38 21.90 0.68
N LYS A 317 18.62 20.93 1.10
CA LYS A 317 19.07 19.55 1.31
C LYS A 317 18.19 18.63 0.50
N GLY A 318 18.75 17.68 -0.20
CA GLY A 318 17.97 16.71 -0.98
C GLY A 318 18.43 15.31 -0.67
N ALA A 319 17.49 14.39 -0.57
CA ALA A 319 17.78 12.97 -0.50
C ALA A 319 17.24 12.26 -1.73
N LEU A 320 18.09 11.46 -2.37
CA LEU A 320 17.67 10.51 -3.39
C LEU A 320 17.49 9.16 -2.72
N ILE A 321 16.28 8.65 -2.73
CA ILE A 321 15.94 7.39 -2.12
C ILE A 321 15.62 6.39 -3.22
N VAL A 322 16.32 5.28 -3.23
CA VAL A 322 16.01 4.12 -4.07
C VAL A 322 15.40 3.06 -3.16
N GLU A 323 14.12 2.86 -3.29
CA GLU A 323 13.37 1.86 -2.55
C GLU A 323 13.11 0.66 -3.45
N ASN A 324 13.46 -0.52 -2.99
CA ASN A 324 13.25 -1.76 -3.72
C ASN A 324 12.39 -2.70 -2.88
N ASP A 325 11.12 -2.81 -3.26
CA ASP A 325 10.14 -3.65 -2.60
C ASP A 325 9.95 -4.94 -3.38
N THR A 326 10.13 -6.07 -2.71
CA THR A 326 9.83 -7.38 -3.27
C THR A 326 8.71 -8.03 -2.46
N GLU A 327 7.57 -8.18 -3.10
CA GLU A 327 6.41 -8.86 -2.53
C GLU A 327 6.36 -10.31 -2.96
N PHE A 328 6.31 -11.21 -2.01
CA PHE A 328 6.07 -12.64 -2.21
C PHE A 328 4.64 -12.97 -1.81
N VAL A 329 3.81 -13.36 -2.77
CA VAL A 329 2.46 -13.84 -2.50
C VAL A 329 2.52 -15.34 -2.24
N LEU A 330 2.46 -15.74 -0.98
CA LEU A 330 2.60 -17.13 -0.54
C LEU A 330 1.26 -17.88 -0.51
N GLY A 331 0.16 -17.18 -0.73
CA GLY A 331 -1.18 -17.76 -0.71
C GLY A 331 -2.26 -16.70 -0.84
N ARG A 332 -3.52 -17.11 -0.69
CA ARG A 332 -4.68 -16.19 -0.81
C ARG A 332 -4.61 -14.99 0.12
N ASN A 333 -4.07 -15.17 1.33
CA ASN A 333 -4.14 -14.19 2.41
C ASN A 333 -2.79 -13.93 3.07
N LEU A 334 -1.70 -14.54 2.58
CA LEU A 334 -0.37 -14.37 3.13
C LEU A 334 0.52 -13.65 2.14
N PHE A 335 1.01 -12.49 2.54
CA PHE A 335 1.92 -11.64 1.80
C PHE A 335 3.18 -11.44 2.63
N PHE A 336 4.32 -11.58 1.99
CA PHE A 336 5.63 -11.36 2.57
C PHE A 336 6.34 -10.32 1.72
N ASN A 337 6.78 -9.21 2.34
CA ASN A 337 7.49 -8.16 1.66
C ASN A 337 8.91 -8.04 2.21
N ARG A 338 9.86 -7.91 1.30
CA ARG A 338 11.22 -7.46 1.59
C ARG A 338 11.39 -6.07 1.03
N SER A 339 11.70 -5.12 1.90
CA SER A 339 12.02 -3.74 1.51
C SER A 339 13.50 -3.49 1.72
N GLU A 340 14.14 -2.90 0.72
CA GLU A 340 15.51 -2.41 0.79
C GLU A 340 15.50 -0.93 0.39
N GLU A 341 15.93 -0.07 1.29
CA GLU A 341 16.05 1.36 1.06
C GLU A 341 17.52 1.75 0.98
N HIS A 342 17.87 2.45 -0.08
CA HIS A 342 19.19 3.08 -0.26
C HIS A 342 18.95 4.59 -0.34
N THR A 343 19.39 5.31 0.70
CA THR A 343 19.32 6.76 0.74
C THR A 343 20.72 7.33 0.46
N SER A 344 20.82 8.22 -0.53
CA SER A 344 22.00 9.06 -0.72
C SER A 344 21.63 10.51 -0.49
N GLU A 345 22.26 11.18 0.46
CA GLU A 345 22.11 12.60 0.67
C GLU A 345 22.89 13.37 -0.39
N LEU A 346 22.20 14.27 -1.09
CA LEU A 346 22.84 15.24 -1.97
C LEU A 346 23.11 16.50 -1.15
N GLN A 347 24.32 16.62 -0.63
CA GLN A 347 24.78 17.87 -0.03
C GLN A 347 25.19 18.84 -1.12
N SER A 348 24.72 20.09 -1.02
CA SER A 348 25.24 21.17 -1.84
C SER A 348 26.65 21.49 -1.36
N PRO A 349 27.69 21.45 -2.20
CA PRO A 349 28.99 21.98 -1.85
C PRO A 349 28.90 23.51 -1.92
N LEU A 350 28.49 24.12 -0.84
CA LEU A 350 28.68 25.55 -0.61
C LEU A 350 29.78 25.68 0.47
N ASP A 351 30.99 25.56 0.03
CA ASP A 351 32.14 26.14 0.71
C ASP A 351 32.29 27.60 0.28
#